data_279647c0d4fbb97714dfae6909266b8c
#
_entry.id   279647c0d4fbb97714dfae6909266b8c
#
_cell.length_a   1.000
_cell.length_b   1.000
_cell.length_c   1.000
_cell.angle_alpha   90.00
_cell.angle_beta   90.00
_cell.angle_gamma   90.00
#
_symmetry.space_group_name_H-M   'P 1'
#
loop_
_entity.id
_entity.type
_entity.pdbx_description
1 polymer ?
#
loop_
_entity_poly.entity_id
_entity_poly.type
_entity_poly.pdbx_seq_one_letter_code
_entity_poly.pdbx_strand_id
1 'polypeptide(L)'
;MALSQLFGCVRVVFNDGLRARQQARIAGEPWITDGQLSARLTAAKATPERAWLAKVSAVPLQQSLADLNTAYRRFFSYRKAMRHWQAHGRKGPRPRKVGPPQFKSRKDRRQACRFTANARFKILPGGNLCLPKIGDVQVRWSRPLPSDPSSVTVIKDAAGRYFASFVIEADSSADAQRFPVPDAEVGIDLGLTAFAVLSDGTKIRSPRFLRQAERKLRRIQRTHSRKQAGSRNRHKSRAQLARAHARVAARRADFHHKVFTAIIRDNQAVYAEDLCVAALARTRLAKSIYDAGWSAFTRMLAYKAARYGRVFATVGRFEPTSQVCSACGANDGPKPLAVRTWTCAVCGAVHDRDLNAAKNIVALGRRETHNARGGGVRPGDALAVAGETGTLRGAA
;
A
#
# COMPACT_ATOMS: atom_id res chain seq x y z
N MET A 1 -5.06 9.55 26.94
CA MET A 1 -3.83 8.98 27.54
C MET A 1 -3.68 7.46 27.34
N ALA A 2 -4.72 6.64 27.52
CA ALA A 2 -4.65 5.18 27.46
C ALA A 2 -4.06 4.60 26.17
N LEU A 3 -4.47 5.04 24.98
CA LEU A 3 -3.89 4.58 23.72
C LEU A 3 -2.37 4.85 23.60
N SER A 4 -1.90 6.00 24.08
CA SER A 4 -0.45 6.32 24.04
C SER A 4 0.35 5.41 24.97
N GLN A 5 -0.21 5.05 26.11
CA GLN A 5 0.36 4.05 27.02
C GLN A 5 0.42 2.68 26.36
N LEU A 6 -0.68 2.22 25.75
CA LEU A 6 -0.73 0.95 25.05
C LEU A 6 0.32 0.87 23.92
N PHE A 7 0.49 1.91 23.09
CA PHE A 7 1.55 1.93 22.07
C PHE A 7 2.94 1.83 22.68
N GLY A 8 3.15 2.42 23.86
CA GLY A 8 4.37 2.27 24.63
C GLY A 8 4.63 0.84 25.05
N CYS A 9 3.62 0.18 25.65
CA CYS A 9 3.68 -1.21 26.09
C CYS A 9 3.97 -2.17 24.93
N VAL A 10 3.23 -2.06 23.83
CA VAL A 10 3.41 -2.87 22.61
C VAL A 10 4.83 -2.74 22.05
N ARG A 11 5.39 -1.51 22.04
CA ARG A 11 6.76 -1.27 21.60
C ARG A 11 7.78 -1.93 22.52
N VAL A 12 7.62 -1.80 23.84
CA VAL A 12 8.54 -2.38 24.82
C VAL A 12 8.54 -3.89 24.69
N VAL A 13 7.37 -4.54 24.65
CA VAL A 13 7.25 -6.00 24.48
C VAL A 13 7.93 -6.50 23.21
N PHE A 14 7.72 -5.80 22.08
CA PHE A 14 8.41 -6.11 20.83
C PHE A 14 9.94 -6.03 20.99
N ASN A 15 10.43 -4.96 21.60
CA ASN A 15 11.85 -4.72 21.76
C ASN A 15 12.51 -5.67 22.76
N ASP A 16 11.82 -6.02 23.83
CA ASP A 16 12.32 -7.00 24.81
C ASP A 16 12.41 -8.40 24.18
N GLY A 17 11.39 -8.80 23.38
CA GLY A 17 11.44 -10.06 22.62
C GLY A 17 12.54 -10.09 21.57
N LEU A 18 12.76 -8.96 20.86
CA LEU A 18 13.84 -8.83 19.88
C LEU A 18 15.22 -8.92 20.56
N ARG A 19 15.40 -8.20 21.67
CA ARG A 19 16.64 -8.21 22.46
C ARG A 19 16.96 -9.60 22.98
N ALA A 20 15.97 -10.29 23.54
CA ALA A 20 16.15 -11.64 24.06
C ALA A 20 16.69 -12.60 22.97
N ARG A 21 16.09 -12.58 21.77
CA ARG A 21 16.57 -13.40 20.63
C ARG A 21 17.95 -13.01 20.14
N GLN A 22 18.28 -11.72 20.15
CA GLN A 22 19.61 -11.25 19.76
C GLN A 22 20.66 -11.70 20.78
N GLN A 23 20.36 -11.59 22.08
CA GLN A 23 21.25 -12.05 23.16
C GLN A 23 21.47 -13.56 23.12
N ALA A 24 20.41 -14.36 22.99
CA ALA A 24 20.52 -15.81 22.85
C ALA A 24 21.41 -16.19 21.65
N ARG A 25 21.23 -15.51 20.52
CA ARG A 25 22.09 -15.74 19.34
C ARG A 25 23.57 -15.41 19.60
N ILE A 26 23.86 -14.30 20.31
CA ILE A 26 25.22 -13.87 20.62
C ILE A 26 25.85 -14.87 21.58
N ALA A 27 25.07 -15.37 22.55
CA ALA A 27 25.50 -16.37 23.52
C ALA A 27 25.60 -17.81 22.97
N GLY A 28 25.23 -18.03 21.68
CA GLY A 28 25.19 -19.38 21.10
C GLY A 28 24.04 -20.25 21.64
N GLU A 29 23.08 -19.66 22.33
CA GLU A 29 21.94 -20.37 22.91
C GLU A 29 20.91 -20.75 21.82
N PRO A 30 20.06 -21.76 22.08
CA PRO A 30 18.98 -22.16 21.20
C PRO A 30 18.02 -21.03 20.90
N TRP A 31 17.35 -21.12 19.73
CA TRP A 31 16.33 -20.15 19.32
C TRP A 31 15.18 -20.08 20.33
N ILE A 32 14.90 -18.87 20.83
CA ILE A 32 13.76 -18.63 21.72
C ILE A 32 12.47 -18.73 20.92
N THR A 33 11.64 -19.70 21.24
CA THR A 33 10.35 -19.96 20.59
C THR A 33 9.31 -18.90 20.94
N ASP A 34 8.19 -18.91 20.20
CA ASP A 34 7.06 -17.99 20.43
C ASP A 34 6.43 -18.22 21.81
N GLY A 35 6.31 -19.50 22.24
CA GLY A 35 5.82 -19.87 23.56
C GLY A 35 6.71 -19.36 24.69
N GLN A 36 8.03 -19.49 24.53
CA GLN A 36 8.99 -18.97 25.52
C GLN A 36 8.96 -17.44 25.62
N LEU A 37 8.79 -16.72 24.50
CA LEU A 37 8.60 -15.27 24.55
C LEU A 37 7.29 -14.87 25.26
N SER A 38 6.22 -15.64 25.05
CA SER A 38 4.96 -15.43 25.74
C SER A 38 5.08 -15.69 27.25
N ALA A 39 5.76 -16.77 27.67
CA ALA A 39 6.04 -17.05 29.05
C ALA A 39 6.89 -15.96 29.72
N ARG A 40 7.93 -15.48 29.02
CA ARG A 40 8.75 -14.33 29.48
C ARG A 40 7.93 -13.06 29.67
N LEU A 41 6.96 -12.79 28.77
CA LEU A 41 6.06 -11.65 28.90
C LEU A 41 5.16 -11.80 30.15
N THR A 42 4.69 -13.03 30.44
CA THR A 42 3.88 -13.31 31.61
C THR A 42 4.68 -13.11 32.88
N ALA A 43 5.89 -13.67 32.95
CA ALA A 43 6.81 -13.48 34.07
C ALA A 43 7.16 -12.00 34.28
N ALA A 44 7.46 -11.26 33.19
CA ALA A 44 7.79 -9.84 33.28
C ALA A 44 6.67 -9.00 33.89
N LYS A 45 5.39 -9.32 33.65
CA LYS A 45 4.26 -8.61 34.27
C LYS A 45 4.20 -8.73 35.78
N ALA A 46 4.82 -9.78 36.34
CA ALA A 46 4.87 -10.01 37.77
C ALA A 46 6.04 -9.25 38.46
N THR A 47 7.00 -8.73 37.67
CA THR A 47 8.13 -7.96 38.22
C THR A 47 7.75 -6.52 38.50
N PRO A 48 8.27 -5.87 39.54
CA PRO A 48 8.01 -4.45 39.84
C PRO A 48 8.32 -3.52 38.65
N GLU A 49 9.40 -3.80 37.92
CA GLU A 49 9.90 -2.97 36.80
C GLU A 49 8.97 -3.04 35.59
N ARG A 50 8.15 -4.08 35.47
CA ARG A 50 7.26 -4.31 34.31
C ARG A 50 5.78 -4.49 34.70
N ALA A 51 5.41 -4.40 35.96
CA ALA A 51 4.03 -4.55 36.45
C ALA A 51 3.03 -3.64 35.70
N TRP A 52 3.49 -2.48 35.21
CA TRP A 52 2.68 -1.57 34.39
C TRP A 52 2.19 -2.18 33.06
N LEU A 53 2.80 -3.27 32.57
CA LEU A 53 2.29 -4.01 31.41
C LEU A 53 0.94 -4.69 31.68
N ALA A 54 0.63 -5.00 32.96
CA ALA A 54 -0.66 -5.56 33.35
C ALA A 54 -1.80 -4.54 33.28
N LYS A 55 -1.51 -3.24 33.25
CA LYS A 55 -2.51 -2.15 33.15
C LYS A 55 -3.15 -2.04 31.77
N VAL A 56 -2.60 -2.68 30.75
CA VAL A 56 -3.14 -2.69 29.38
C VAL A 56 -3.67 -4.08 29.00
N SER A 57 -4.45 -4.15 27.91
CA SER A 57 -4.95 -5.42 27.40
C SER A 57 -3.80 -6.35 26.99
N ALA A 58 -3.89 -7.63 27.37
CA ALA A 58 -2.86 -8.62 27.07
C ALA A 58 -2.77 -8.96 25.57
N VAL A 59 -3.91 -8.93 24.86
CA VAL A 59 -3.97 -9.34 23.45
C VAL A 59 -3.06 -8.48 22.56
N PRO A 60 -3.08 -7.14 22.59
CA PRO A 60 -2.12 -6.34 21.81
C PRO A 60 -0.65 -6.61 22.13
N LEU A 61 -0.33 -7.01 23.36
CA LEU A 61 1.02 -7.37 23.76
C LEU A 61 1.44 -8.69 23.10
N GLN A 62 0.59 -9.71 23.14
CA GLN A 62 0.80 -10.99 22.43
C GLN A 62 0.90 -10.79 20.91
N GLN A 63 0.02 -9.96 20.34
CA GLN A 63 0.08 -9.62 18.92
C GLN A 63 1.40 -8.91 18.54
N SER A 64 2.01 -8.18 19.45
CA SER A 64 3.32 -7.57 19.24
C SER A 64 4.45 -8.62 19.10
N LEU A 65 4.39 -9.69 19.89
CA LEU A 65 5.30 -10.85 19.75
C LEU A 65 5.03 -11.61 18.44
N ALA A 66 3.75 -11.82 18.09
CA ALA A 66 3.39 -12.43 16.81
C ALA A 66 3.89 -11.61 15.60
N ASP A 67 3.86 -10.28 15.69
CA ASP A 67 4.43 -9.39 14.67
C ASP A 67 5.95 -9.55 14.56
N LEU A 68 6.66 -9.70 15.70
CA LEU A 68 8.10 -9.99 15.72
C LEU A 68 8.40 -11.33 15.05
N ASN A 69 7.62 -12.37 15.36
CA ASN A 69 7.76 -13.69 14.75
C ASN A 69 7.54 -13.65 13.24
N THR A 70 6.52 -12.93 12.80
CA THR A 70 6.23 -12.73 11.37
C THR A 70 7.39 -12.00 10.67
N ALA A 71 7.99 -11.00 11.32
CA ALA A 71 9.14 -10.29 10.77
C ALA A 71 10.36 -11.21 10.61
N TYR A 72 10.65 -12.09 11.59
CA TYR A 72 11.71 -13.10 11.49
C TYR A 72 11.41 -14.15 10.41
N ARG A 73 10.18 -14.68 10.35
CA ARG A 73 9.80 -15.64 9.28
C ARG A 73 10.04 -15.05 7.89
N ARG A 74 9.62 -13.81 7.65
CA ARG A 74 9.86 -13.10 6.37
C ARG A 74 11.35 -12.93 6.07
N PHE A 75 12.14 -12.59 7.08
CA PHE A 75 13.59 -12.48 6.93
C PHE A 75 14.25 -13.82 6.59
N PHE A 76 13.91 -14.90 7.28
CA PHE A 76 14.47 -16.23 6.99
C PHE A 76 14.00 -16.77 5.64
N SER A 77 12.73 -16.58 5.27
CA SER A 77 12.22 -16.92 3.94
C SER A 77 12.97 -16.18 2.82
N TYR A 78 13.22 -14.89 3.01
CA TYR A 78 14.07 -14.12 2.10
C TYR A 78 15.49 -14.69 2.00
N ARG A 79 16.11 -15.02 3.13
CA ARG A 79 17.45 -15.63 3.17
C ARG A 79 17.50 -16.97 2.43
N LYS A 80 16.47 -17.81 2.62
CA LYS A 80 16.31 -19.09 1.89
C LYS A 80 16.15 -18.85 0.39
N ALA A 81 15.25 -17.97 -0.01
CA ALA A 81 15.03 -17.61 -1.42
C ALA A 81 16.28 -17.02 -2.09
N MET A 82 17.04 -16.19 -1.37
CA MET A 82 18.31 -15.63 -1.89
C MET A 82 19.37 -16.71 -2.10
N ARG A 83 19.53 -17.64 -1.16
CA ARG A 83 20.45 -18.77 -1.32
C ARG A 83 20.07 -19.64 -2.50
N HIS A 84 18.79 -19.98 -2.64
CA HIS A 84 18.27 -20.73 -3.77
C HIS A 84 18.56 -20.02 -5.09
N TRP A 85 18.23 -18.72 -5.19
CA TRP A 85 18.48 -17.92 -6.41
C TRP A 85 19.97 -17.86 -6.77
N GLN A 86 20.86 -17.74 -5.78
CA GLN A 86 22.30 -17.76 -5.99
C GLN A 86 22.81 -19.13 -6.48
N ALA A 87 22.33 -20.22 -5.86
CA ALA A 87 22.70 -21.60 -6.21
C ALA A 87 22.25 -22.00 -7.64
N HIS A 88 21.14 -21.43 -8.13
CA HIS A 88 20.63 -21.69 -9.47
C HIS A 88 21.11 -20.67 -10.53
N GLY A 89 22.31 -20.14 -10.37
CA GLY A 89 22.94 -19.26 -11.36
C GLY A 89 22.26 -17.91 -11.53
N ARG A 90 21.53 -17.42 -10.52
CA ARG A 90 20.82 -16.12 -10.51
C ARG A 90 19.75 -16.00 -11.61
N LYS A 91 19.20 -17.12 -12.06
CA LYS A 91 18.13 -17.16 -13.05
C LYS A 91 16.80 -16.67 -12.44
N GLY A 92 16.00 -15.95 -13.23
CA GLY A 92 14.73 -15.38 -12.82
C GLY A 92 14.85 -14.09 -11.95
N PRO A 93 13.73 -13.55 -11.45
CA PRO A 93 13.71 -12.31 -10.69
C PRO A 93 14.41 -12.45 -9.34
N ARG A 94 15.29 -11.49 -9.02
CA ARG A 94 15.97 -11.46 -7.73
C ARG A 94 14.96 -11.29 -6.58
N PRO A 95 15.02 -12.12 -5.53
CA PRO A 95 14.14 -11.98 -4.37
C PRO A 95 14.21 -10.58 -3.74
N ARG A 96 13.06 -10.01 -3.41
CA ARG A 96 12.96 -8.67 -2.82
C ARG A 96 13.63 -8.67 -1.43
N LYS A 97 14.57 -7.73 -1.22
CA LYS A 97 15.34 -7.62 0.02
C LYS A 97 14.43 -7.41 1.24
N VAL A 98 14.56 -8.29 2.22
CA VAL A 98 13.96 -8.17 3.55
C VAL A 98 15.08 -8.16 4.58
N GLY A 99 15.16 -7.10 5.38
CA GLY A 99 16.14 -6.99 6.47
C GLY A 99 15.67 -7.74 7.74
N PRO A 100 16.58 -7.97 8.71
CA PRO A 100 16.21 -8.49 10.03
C PRO A 100 15.32 -7.49 10.76
N PRO A 101 14.51 -7.96 11.74
CA PRO A 101 13.73 -7.06 12.59
C PRO A 101 14.59 -6.00 13.26
N GLN A 102 14.06 -4.79 13.36
CA GLN A 102 14.73 -3.65 13.99
C GLN A 102 13.96 -3.21 15.24
N PHE A 103 14.67 -2.61 16.22
CA PHE A 103 14.04 -2.02 17.40
C PHE A 103 13.04 -0.92 17.01
N LYS A 104 11.86 -0.98 17.59
CA LYS A 104 10.84 0.05 17.43
C LYS A 104 11.18 1.27 18.31
N SER A 105 10.99 2.46 17.76
CA SER A 105 11.24 3.73 18.42
C SER A 105 9.94 4.48 18.73
N ARG A 106 9.95 5.29 19.80
CA ARG A 106 8.89 6.28 20.05
C ARG A 106 8.74 7.30 18.92
N LYS A 107 9.81 7.47 18.12
CA LYS A 107 9.86 8.39 16.98
C LYS A 107 9.37 7.77 15.68
N ASP A 108 8.97 6.50 15.68
CA ASP A 108 8.49 5.82 14.48
C ASP A 108 7.30 6.57 13.88
N ARG A 109 7.30 6.64 12.55
CA ARG A 109 6.28 7.39 11.81
C ARG A 109 4.89 6.75 11.89
N ARG A 110 4.83 5.47 12.24
CA ARG A 110 3.61 4.71 12.39
C ARG A 110 3.72 3.81 13.61
N GLN A 111 2.82 4.01 14.56
CA GLN A 111 2.64 3.13 15.72
C GLN A 111 1.34 2.38 15.52
N ALA A 112 1.28 1.11 15.84
CA ALA A 112 0.10 0.29 15.67
C ALA A 112 -0.02 -0.72 16.80
N CYS A 113 -1.24 -1.03 17.19
CA CYS A 113 -1.59 -2.12 18.11
C CYS A 113 -2.83 -2.83 17.59
N ARG A 114 -2.85 -4.16 17.65
CA ARG A 114 -3.90 -4.99 17.10
C ARG A 114 -4.66 -5.71 18.23
N PHE A 115 -5.97 -5.65 18.14
CA PHE A 115 -6.90 -6.42 18.95
C PHE A 115 -7.55 -7.47 18.03
N THR A 116 -7.41 -8.73 18.35
CA THR A 116 -8.15 -9.83 17.70
C THR A 116 -9.47 -10.06 18.42
N ALA A 117 -10.37 -10.87 17.85
CA ALA A 117 -11.67 -11.20 18.46
C ALA A 117 -11.54 -11.67 19.92
N ASN A 118 -10.49 -12.41 20.26
CA ASN A 118 -10.19 -12.86 21.63
C ASN A 118 -10.00 -11.70 22.63
N ALA A 119 -9.76 -10.48 22.16
CA ALA A 119 -9.69 -9.31 23.02
C ALA A 119 -11.08 -8.83 23.47
N ARG A 120 -12.15 -9.34 22.85
CA ARG A 120 -13.56 -8.94 23.13
C ARG A 120 -13.79 -7.43 22.93
N PHE A 121 -13.16 -6.83 21.90
CA PHE A 121 -13.54 -5.48 21.48
C PHE A 121 -14.95 -5.49 20.88
N LYS A 122 -15.68 -4.38 20.99
CA LYS A 122 -17.06 -4.27 20.53
C LYS A 122 -17.28 -2.98 19.77
N ILE A 123 -18.17 -3.03 18.79
CA ILE A 123 -18.74 -1.83 18.17
C ILE A 123 -20.09 -1.61 18.83
N LEU A 124 -20.24 -0.49 19.52
CA LEU A 124 -21.46 -0.16 20.26
C LEU A 124 -22.55 0.35 19.30
N PRO A 125 -23.85 0.25 19.69
CA PRO A 125 -24.96 0.73 18.85
C PRO A 125 -24.81 2.17 18.39
N GLY A 126 -24.20 3.05 19.20
CA GLY A 126 -23.87 4.44 18.84
C GLY A 126 -22.66 4.61 17.93
N GLY A 127 -22.08 3.52 17.39
CA GLY A 127 -20.93 3.56 16.48
C GLY A 127 -19.57 3.77 17.18
N ASN A 128 -19.52 3.83 18.50
CA ASN A 128 -18.24 3.91 19.22
C ASN A 128 -17.55 2.54 19.26
N LEU A 129 -16.22 2.54 19.23
CA LEU A 129 -15.41 1.34 19.39
C LEU A 129 -15.00 1.17 20.85
N CYS A 130 -15.56 0.15 21.53
CA CYS A 130 -15.15 -0.21 22.89
C CYS A 130 -13.90 -1.10 22.83
N LEU A 131 -12.81 -0.65 23.41
CA LEU A 131 -11.53 -1.36 23.47
C LEU A 131 -11.19 -1.76 24.91
N PRO A 132 -10.83 -3.02 25.16
CA PRO A 132 -10.53 -3.53 26.51
C PRO A 132 -9.42 -2.72 27.19
N LYS A 133 -9.70 -2.30 28.44
CA LYS A 133 -8.82 -1.44 29.28
C LYS A 133 -8.53 -0.04 28.70
N ILE A 134 -9.26 0.37 27.68
CA ILE A 134 -9.18 1.73 27.09
C ILE A 134 -10.52 2.42 27.26
N GLY A 135 -11.64 1.67 27.13
CA GLY A 135 -13.00 2.19 27.12
C GLY A 135 -13.46 2.54 25.71
N ASP A 136 -14.48 3.37 25.64
CA ASP A 136 -15.15 3.74 24.42
C ASP A 136 -14.38 4.82 23.67
N VAL A 137 -14.11 4.54 22.39
CA VAL A 137 -13.42 5.43 21.49
C VAL A 137 -14.38 5.87 20.39
N GLN A 138 -14.59 7.16 20.27
CA GLN A 138 -15.38 7.70 19.19
C GLN A 138 -14.70 7.43 17.84
N VAL A 139 -15.45 6.84 16.89
CA VAL A 139 -14.97 6.51 15.54
C VAL A 139 -15.78 7.27 14.51
N ARG A 140 -15.07 7.95 13.62
CA ARG A 140 -15.70 8.51 12.43
C ARG A 140 -15.65 7.45 11.33
N TRP A 141 -16.79 6.81 11.09
CA TRP A 141 -16.92 5.76 10.10
C TRP A 141 -16.85 6.31 8.67
N SER A 142 -16.02 5.70 7.84
CA SER A 142 -15.94 6.00 6.42
C SER A 142 -16.93 5.17 5.58
N ARG A 143 -17.35 4.02 6.13
CA ARG A 143 -18.32 3.09 5.52
C ARG A 143 -18.88 2.14 6.59
N PRO A 144 -20.07 1.54 6.39
CA PRO A 144 -20.52 0.43 7.22
C PRO A 144 -19.62 -0.81 7.03
N LEU A 145 -19.54 -1.64 8.05
CA LEU A 145 -18.89 -2.95 7.95
C LEU A 145 -19.91 -3.97 7.41
N PRO A 146 -19.54 -4.77 6.40
CA PRO A 146 -20.45 -5.80 5.84
C PRO A 146 -20.58 -7.02 6.74
N SER A 147 -19.64 -7.26 7.66
CA SER A 147 -19.64 -8.38 8.61
C SER A 147 -18.91 -7.99 9.90
N ASP A 148 -19.06 -8.81 10.92
CA ASP A 148 -18.35 -8.63 12.18
C ASP A 148 -16.83 -8.74 11.97
N PRO A 149 -16.05 -7.80 12.52
CA PRO A 149 -14.63 -7.78 12.31
C PRO A 149 -13.90 -8.82 13.18
N SER A 150 -13.04 -9.63 12.56
CA SER A 150 -12.16 -10.59 13.25
C SER A 150 -11.03 -9.92 14.03
N SER A 151 -10.64 -8.70 13.64
CA SER A 151 -9.67 -7.89 14.37
C SER A 151 -9.77 -6.41 14.05
N VAL A 152 -9.30 -5.57 14.97
CA VAL A 152 -9.10 -4.14 14.75
C VAL A 152 -7.66 -3.75 15.07
N THR A 153 -7.04 -3.01 14.16
CA THR A 153 -5.72 -2.41 14.37
C THR A 153 -5.89 -0.91 14.56
N VAL A 154 -5.54 -0.42 15.73
CA VAL A 154 -5.47 1.03 15.99
C VAL A 154 -4.11 1.52 15.57
N ILE A 155 -4.08 2.55 14.73
CA ILE A 155 -2.86 3.10 14.12
C ILE A 155 -2.77 4.57 14.48
N LYS A 156 -1.58 5.01 14.94
CA LYS A 156 -1.22 6.42 15.07
C LYS A 156 -0.17 6.77 14.02
N ASP A 157 -0.46 7.75 13.19
CA ASP A 157 0.48 8.23 12.17
C ASP A 157 1.44 9.31 12.69
N ALA A 158 2.39 9.73 11.84
CA ALA A 158 3.35 10.76 12.16
C ALA A 158 2.72 12.15 12.40
N ALA A 159 1.52 12.39 11.87
CA ALA A 159 0.77 13.63 12.06
C ALA A 159 -0.03 13.64 13.38
N GLY A 160 0.01 12.54 14.14
CA GLY A 160 -0.74 12.34 15.38
C GLY A 160 -2.20 11.98 15.19
N ARG A 161 -2.62 11.62 13.97
CA ARG A 161 -3.97 11.14 13.68
C ARG A 161 -4.08 9.67 14.04
N TYR A 162 -5.27 9.27 14.49
CA TYR A 162 -5.59 7.89 14.82
C TYR A 162 -6.52 7.31 13.76
N PHE A 163 -6.34 6.02 13.45
CA PHE A 163 -7.16 5.28 12.52
C PHE A 163 -7.48 3.92 13.12
N ALA A 164 -8.70 3.42 12.90
CA ALA A 164 -9.07 2.05 13.13
C ALA A 164 -9.13 1.32 11.79
N SER A 165 -8.40 0.22 11.66
CA SER A 165 -8.41 -0.67 10.50
C SER A 165 -8.98 -2.00 10.92
N PHE A 166 -10.12 -2.37 10.35
CA PHE A 166 -10.82 -3.61 10.64
C PHE A 166 -10.47 -4.68 9.61
N VAL A 167 -10.33 -5.91 10.05
CA VAL A 167 -10.30 -7.09 9.18
C VAL A 167 -11.68 -7.73 9.26
N ILE A 168 -12.31 -7.83 8.11
CA ILE A 168 -13.64 -8.42 7.93
C ILE A 168 -13.55 -9.57 6.96
N GLU A 169 -14.45 -10.52 7.09
CA GLU A 169 -14.72 -11.48 6.04
C GLU A 169 -15.58 -10.79 4.98
N ALA A 170 -15.14 -10.81 3.75
CA ALA A 170 -15.83 -10.18 2.64
C ALA A 170 -16.43 -11.27 1.75
N ASP A 171 -17.72 -11.18 1.50
CA ASP A 171 -18.34 -11.93 0.44
C ASP A 171 -17.96 -11.28 -0.90
N SER A 172 -17.07 -11.96 -1.63
CA SER A 172 -16.62 -11.48 -2.95
C SER A 172 -17.76 -11.49 -3.98
N SER A 173 -18.77 -12.35 -3.82
CA SER A 173 -19.92 -12.41 -4.71
C SER A 173 -20.84 -11.20 -4.52
N ALA A 174 -21.14 -10.83 -3.31
CA ALA A 174 -21.95 -9.64 -2.99
C ALA A 174 -21.26 -8.33 -3.42
N ASP A 175 -19.92 -8.24 -3.24
CA ASP A 175 -19.16 -7.08 -3.71
C ASP A 175 -19.09 -7.03 -5.25
N ALA A 176 -19.00 -8.17 -5.94
CA ALA A 176 -19.02 -8.25 -7.40
C ALA A 176 -20.39 -7.84 -7.98
N GLN A 177 -21.48 -8.19 -7.31
CA GLN A 177 -22.86 -7.84 -7.72
C GLN A 177 -23.22 -6.38 -7.43
N ARG A 178 -22.44 -5.67 -6.64
CA ARG A 178 -22.72 -4.28 -6.24
C ARG A 178 -22.87 -3.31 -7.42
N PHE A 179 -22.16 -3.58 -8.50
CA PHE A 179 -22.25 -2.80 -9.73
C PHE A 179 -22.61 -3.74 -10.89
N PRO A 180 -23.56 -3.39 -11.76
CA PRO A 180 -23.82 -4.13 -12.99
C PRO A 180 -22.52 -4.40 -13.74
N VAL A 181 -22.43 -5.56 -14.40
CA VAL A 181 -21.25 -5.90 -15.21
C VAL A 181 -21.37 -5.15 -16.53
N PRO A 182 -20.53 -4.13 -16.81
CA PRO A 182 -20.54 -3.47 -18.12
C PRO A 182 -19.76 -4.33 -19.14
N ASP A 183 -20.11 -4.22 -20.41
CA ASP A 183 -19.35 -4.85 -21.49
C ASP A 183 -18.11 -4.05 -21.91
N ALA A 184 -17.95 -2.85 -21.35
CA ALA A 184 -16.87 -1.94 -21.71
C ALA A 184 -15.51 -2.43 -21.22
N GLU A 185 -14.49 -2.21 -22.03
CA GLU A 185 -13.08 -2.41 -21.70
C GLU A 185 -12.30 -1.12 -21.91
N VAL A 186 -11.30 -0.88 -21.09
CA VAL A 186 -10.51 0.34 -21.16
C VAL A 186 -9.03 0.11 -21.03
N GLY A 187 -8.25 0.74 -21.92
CA GLY A 187 -6.80 0.90 -21.79
C GLY A 187 -6.46 2.22 -21.14
N ILE A 188 -5.43 2.23 -20.32
CA ILE A 188 -4.97 3.39 -19.56
C ILE A 188 -3.52 3.70 -19.91
N ASP A 189 -3.28 4.81 -20.56
CA ASP A 189 -1.96 5.42 -20.70
C ASP A 189 -1.71 6.39 -19.54
N LEU A 190 -0.65 6.18 -18.76
CA LEU A 190 -0.31 6.98 -17.57
C LEU A 190 0.74 8.04 -17.92
N GLY A 191 0.33 9.32 -17.85
CA GLY A 191 1.15 10.44 -18.23
C GLY A 191 1.41 11.48 -17.13
N LEU A 192 2.32 12.42 -17.37
CA LEU A 192 2.59 13.55 -16.49
C LEU A 192 1.84 14.82 -16.89
N THR A 193 1.48 14.97 -18.14
CA THR A 193 0.66 16.08 -18.67
C THR A 193 -0.79 15.87 -18.27
N ALA A 194 -1.42 14.81 -18.76
CA ALA A 194 -2.59 14.21 -18.15
C ALA A 194 -2.13 13.16 -17.14
N PHE A 195 -2.91 12.91 -16.07
CA PHE A 195 -2.63 11.83 -15.12
C PHE A 195 -2.81 10.46 -15.78
N ALA A 196 -3.87 10.35 -16.59
CA ALA A 196 -4.18 9.20 -17.41
C ALA A 196 -4.97 9.64 -18.63
N VAL A 197 -4.79 8.94 -19.75
CA VAL A 197 -5.64 9.02 -20.94
C VAL A 197 -6.25 7.64 -21.13
N LEU A 198 -7.57 7.59 -21.25
CA LEU A 198 -8.33 6.37 -21.44
C LEU A 198 -8.57 6.12 -22.94
N SER A 199 -8.76 4.87 -23.33
CA SER A 199 -8.99 4.48 -24.73
C SER A 199 -10.33 4.99 -25.31
N ASP A 200 -11.27 5.41 -24.45
CA ASP A 200 -12.51 6.09 -24.83
C ASP A 200 -12.33 7.59 -25.14
N GLY A 201 -11.11 8.11 -25.01
CA GLY A 201 -10.78 9.52 -25.21
C GLY A 201 -10.82 10.38 -23.93
N THR A 202 -11.25 9.83 -22.81
CA THR A 202 -11.30 10.54 -21.53
C THR A 202 -9.89 10.90 -21.05
N LYS A 203 -9.64 12.20 -20.82
CA LYS A 203 -8.37 12.72 -20.29
C LYS A 203 -8.51 13.11 -18.83
N ILE A 204 -7.85 12.40 -17.94
CA ILE A 204 -7.86 12.65 -16.50
C ILE A 204 -6.75 13.63 -16.15
N ARG A 205 -7.11 14.79 -15.65
CA ARG A 205 -6.17 15.88 -15.33
C ARG A 205 -5.23 15.50 -14.17
N SER A 206 -3.94 15.84 -14.31
CA SER A 206 -2.98 15.67 -13.20
C SER A 206 -3.13 16.79 -12.16
N PRO A 207 -3.52 16.47 -10.89
CA PRO A 207 -3.79 17.49 -9.87
C PRO A 207 -2.55 18.11 -9.27
N ARG A 208 -1.36 17.46 -9.39
CA ARG A 208 -0.04 17.95 -8.93
C ARG A 208 -0.04 18.44 -7.47
N PHE A 209 -0.61 17.68 -6.56
CA PHE A 209 -0.82 18.06 -5.13
C PHE A 209 0.45 18.45 -4.38
N LEU A 210 1.57 17.78 -4.65
CA LEU A 210 2.86 18.12 -4.04
C LEU A 210 3.36 19.47 -4.53
N ARG A 211 3.26 19.73 -5.85
CA ARG A 211 3.66 21.02 -6.42
C ARG A 211 2.82 22.18 -5.85
N GLN A 212 1.51 22.00 -5.71
CA GLN A 212 0.63 22.99 -5.08
C GLN A 212 1.02 23.28 -3.62
N ALA A 213 1.44 22.27 -2.88
CA ALA A 213 1.81 22.39 -1.48
C ALA A 213 3.29 22.82 -1.26
N GLU A 214 4.11 22.87 -2.32
CA GLU A 214 5.57 22.96 -2.22
C GLU A 214 6.08 24.20 -1.47
N ARG A 215 5.57 25.39 -1.79
CA ARG A 215 5.97 26.63 -1.12
C ARG A 215 5.73 26.55 0.40
N LYS A 216 4.56 26.03 0.79
CA LYS A 216 4.19 25.84 2.20
C LYS A 216 5.08 24.79 2.87
N LEU A 217 5.32 23.65 2.23
CA LEU A 217 6.19 22.58 2.75
C LEU A 217 7.62 23.09 2.95
N ARG A 218 8.20 23.76 1.96
CA ARG A 218 9.55 24.35 2.06
C ARG A 218 9.66 25.34 3.24
N ARG A 219 8.66 26.21 3.44
CA ARG A 219 8.64 27.13 4.57
C ARG A 219 8.65 26.38 5.91
N ILE A 220 7.78 25.38 6.06
CA ILE A 220 7.68 24.58 7.29
C ILE A 220 8.98 23.78 7.52
N GLN A 221 9.57 23.21 6.47
CA GLN A 221 10.85 22.49 6.55
C GLN A 221 12.00 23.40 7.02
N ARG A 222 12.12 24.60 6.43
CA ARG A 222 13.13 25.60 6.85
C ARG A 222 12.95 25.98 8.32
N THR A 223 11.71 26.23 8.75
CA THR A 223 11.40 26.54 10.15
C THR A 223 11.76 25.37 11.07
N HIS A 224 11.50 24.13 10.63
CA HIS A 224 11.82 22.93 11.40
C HIS A 224 13.34 22.70 11.52
N SER A 225 14.10 22.86 10.43
CA SER A 225 15.56 22.64 10.44
C SER A 225 16.31 23.64 11.33
N ARG A 226 15.80 24.88 11.45
CA ARG A 226 16.39 25.92 12.31
C ARG A 226 16.15 25.72 13.81
N LYS A 227 15.26 24.78 14.22
CA LYS A 227 14.97 24.53 15.63
C LYS A 227 16.01 23.60 16.25
N GLN A 228 16.42 23.93 17.47
CA GLN A 228 17.37 23.12 18.25
C GLN A 228 16.89 21.69 18.43
N ALA A 229 17.79 20.73 18.21
CA ALA A 229 17.52 19.31 18.39
C ALA A 229 17.06 19.01 19.82
N GLY A 230 16.00 18.19 19.96
CA GLY A 230 15.45 17.84 21.29
C GLY A 230 14.49 18.87 21.90
N SER A 231 14.46 20.13 21.44
CA SER A 231 13.60 21.15 22.03
C SER A 231 12.10 20.89 21.84
N ARG A 232 11.27 21.38 22.77
CA ARG A 232 9.79 21.34 22.65
C ARG A 232 9.31 22.00 21.36
N ASN A 233 9.94 23.12 20.96
CA ASN A 233 9.60 23.81 19.71
C ASN A 233 9.92 22.99 18.46
N ARG A 234 11.00 22.19 18.47
CA ARG A 234 11.30 21.25 17.39
C ARG A 234 10.25 20.13 17.32
N HIS A 235 9.77 19.64 18.46
CA HIS A 235 8.69 18.65 18.48
C HIS A 235 7.38 19.22 17.90
N LYS A 236 7.00 20.45 18.27
CA LYS A 236 5.82 21.13 17.69
C LYS A 236 5.97 21.32 16.18
N SER A 237 7.12 21.80 15.70
CA SER A 237 7.37 22.00 14.26
C SER A 237 7.43 20.70 13.49
N ARG A 238 7.94 19.60 14.07
CA ARG A 238 7.91 18.26 13.49
C ARG A 238 6.46 17.77 13.24
N ALA A 239 5.58 17.95 14.22
CA ALA A 239 4.16 17.61 14.08
C ALA A 239 3.48 18.45 12.99
N GLN A 240 3.81 19.75 12.91
CA GLN A 240 3.30 20.62 11.85
C GLN A 240 3.75 20.16 10.45
N LEU A 241 5.02 19.80 10.30
CA LEU A 241 5.57 19.27 9.06
C LEU A 241 4.89 17.95 8.66
N ALA A 242 4.73 17.03 9.63
CA ALA A 242 4.07 15.77 9.42
C ALA A 242 2.61 15.94 8.97
N ARG A 243 1.86 16.88 9.58
CA ARG A 243 0.49 17.21 9.17
C ARG A 243 0.42 17.77 7.74
N ALA A 244 1.40 18.61 7.34
CA ALA A 244 1.46 19.14 5.99
C ALA A 244 1.68 18.03 4.94
N HIS A 245 2.62 17.11 5.19
CA HIS A 245 2.82 15.94 4.33
C HIS A 245 1.61 15.00 4.30
N ALA A 246 1.00 14.74 5.46
CA ALA A 246 -0.19 13.90 5.55
C ALA A 246 -1.38 14.46 4.77
N ARG A 247 -1.53 15.78 4.71
CA ARG A 247 -2.57 16.44 3.90
C ARG A 247 -2.36 16.23 2.40
N VAL A 248 -1.11 16.31 1.92
CA VAL A 248 -0.78 16.03 0.51
C VAL A 248 -1.06 14.55 0.18
N ALA A 249 -0.63 13.64 1.06
CA ALA A 249 -0.85 12.21 0.87
C ALA A 249 -2.37 11.86 0.87
N ALA A 250 -3.15 12.47 1.76
CA ALA A 250 -4.60 12.25 1.84
C ALA A 250 -5.33 12.75 0.58
N ARG A 251 -4.99 13.95 0.08
CA ARG A 251 -5.57 14.46 -1.18
C ARG A 251 -5.26 13.58 -2.37
N ARG A 252 -4.02 13.06 -2.46
CA ARG A 252 -3.63 12.13 -3.52
C ARG A 252 -4.41 10.82 -3.42
N ALA A 253 -4.51 10.26 -2.22
CA ALA A 253 -5.27 9.04 -1.99
C ALA A 253 -6.74 9.21 -2.36
N ASP A 254 -7.39 10.31 -1.96
CA ASP A 254 -8.78 10.62 -2.31
C ASP A 254 -8.97 10.72 -3.84
N PHE A 255 -8.08 11.43 -4.52
CA PHE A 255 -8.10 11.51 -5.99
C PHE A 255 -7.97 10.13 -6.63
N HIS A 256 -6.99 9.32 -6.21
CA HIS A 256 -6.84 7.97 -6.72
C HIS A 256 -8.08 7.13 -6.47
N HIS A 257 -8.67 7.21 -5.26
CA HIS A 257 -9.88 6.46 -4.91
C HIS A 257 -11.07 6.84 -5.79
N LYS A 258 -11.25 8.10 -6.12
CA LYS A 258 -12.32 8.57 -7.01
C LYS A 258 -12.11 8.08 -8.44
N VAL A 259 -10.91 8.29 -8.98
CA VAL A 259 -10.57 7.92 -10.36
C VAL A 259 -10.70 6.42 -10.58
N PHE A 260 -10.01 5.58 -9.77
CA PHE A 260 -10.06 4.15 -10.03
C PHE A 260 -11.44 3.54 -9.75
N THR A 261 -12.22 4.12 -8.81
CA THR A 261 -13.58 3.61 -8.57
C THR A 261 -14.47 3.85 -9.77
N ALA A 262 -14.37 5.02 -10.42
CA ALA A 262 -15.10 5.29 -11.66
C ALA A 262 -14.67 4.33 -12.77
N ILE A 263 -13.35 4.18 -13.00
CA ILE A 263 -12.84 3.28 -14.04
C ILE A 263 -13.32 1.82 -13.83
N ILE A 264 -13.22 1.29 -12.61
CA ILE A 264 -13.62 -0.10 -12.31
C ILE A 264 -15.15 -0.28 -12.35
N ARG A 265 -15.91 0.74 -11.97
CA ARG A 265 -17.36 0.69 -12.05
C ARG A 265 -17.85 0.61 -13.51
N ASP A 266 -17.23 1.38 -14.37
CA ASP A 266 -17.69 1.60 -15.73
C ASP A 266 -17.09 0.61 -16.76
N ASN A 267 -16.18 -0.30 -16.33
CA ASN A 267 -15.50 -1.23 -17.24
C ASN A 267 -15.41 -2.65 -16.66
N GLN A 268 -15.62 -3.66 -17.52
CA GLN A 268 -15.43 -5.08 -17.19
C GLN A 268 -13.94 -5.44 -17.18
N ALA A 269 -13.18 -4.90 -18.11
CA ALA A 269 -11.73 -5.13 -18.19
C ALA A 269 -10.95 -3.82 -18.24
N VAL A 270 -9.85 -3.77 -17.50
CA VAL A 270 -8.98 -2.60 -17.40
C VAL A 270 -7.55 -3.03 -17.67
N TYR A 271 -6.93 -2.39 -18.64
CA TYR A 271 -5.55 -2.67 -19.06
C TYR A 271 -4.67 -1.44 -18.83
N ALA A 272 -3.46 -1.63 -18.33
CA ALA A 272 -2.50 -0.54 -18.09
C ALA A 272 -1.08 -0.97 -18.45
N GLU A 273 -0.17 -0.03 -18.65
CA GLU A 273 1.24 -0.34 -18.85
C GLU A 273 1.94 -0.79 -17.56
N ASP A 274 2.86 -1.78 -17.65
CA ASP A 274 3.80 -2.12 -16.57
C ASP A 274 4.92 -1.07 -16.49
N LEU A 275 4.62 0.08 -15.88
CA LEU A 275 5.60 1.14 -15.72
C LEU A 275 6.64 0.82 -14.65
N CYS A 276 7.94 0.84 -15.02
CA CYS A 276 9.02 0.77 -14.04
C CYS A 276 9.16 2.09 -13.27
N VAL A 277 8.20 2.37 -12.37
CA VAL A 277 8.16 3.62 -11.58
C VAL A 277 9.46 3.84 -10.80
N ALA A 278 10.13 2.77 -10.36
CA ALA A 278 11.39 2.86 -9.63
C ALA A 278 12.55 3.38 -10.51
N ALA A 279 12.61 3.02 -11.80
CA ALA A 279 13.56 3.54 -12.74
C ALA A 279 13.24 5.00 -13.12
N LEU A 280 12.00 5.27 -13.43
CA LEU A 280 11.51 6.63 -13.74
C LEU A 280 11.76 7.61 -12.58
N ALA A 281 11.64 7.16 -11.34
CA ALA A 281 11.90 7.96 -10.15
C ALA A 281 13.39 8.29 -9.90
N ARG A 282 14.31 7.77 -10.73
CA ARG A 282 15.74 8.14 -10.73
C ARG A 282 16.08 9.24 -11.73
N THR A 283 15.12 9.65 -12.54
CA THR A 283 15.29 10.69 -13.57
C THR A 283 14.99 12.09 -13.02
N ARG A 284 15.21 13.12 -13.84
CA ARG A 284 14.81 14.52 -13.55
C ARG A 284 13.29 14.67 -13.30
N LEU A 285 12.50 13.69 -13.71
CA LEU A 285 11.05 13.64 -13.53
C LEU A 285 10.61 13.07 -12.16
N ALA A 286 11.55 12.60 -11.33
CA ALA A 286 11.30 11.94 -10.04
C ALA A 286 10.22 12.63 -9.18
N LYS A 287 10.30 13.96 -9.05
CA LYS A 287 9.34 14.73 -8.27
C LYS A 287 7.91 14.63 -8.82
N SER A 288 7.74 14.70 -10.14
CA SER A 288 6.43 14.59 -10.81
C SER A 288 5.88 13.18 -10.71
N ILE A 289 6.73 12.15 -10.84
CA ILE A 289 6.38 10.74 -10.74
C ILE A 289 5.94 10.40 -9.30
N TYR A 290 6.67 10.88 -8.29
CA TYR A 290 6.24 10.73 -6.89
C TYR A 290 4.96 11.51 -6.57
N ASP A 291 4.73 12.66 -7.23
CA ASP A 291 3.49 13.42 -7.07
C ASP A 291 2.30 12.69 -7.70
N ALA A 292 2.46 12.12 -8.89
CA ALA A 292 1.43 11.31 -9.53
C ALA A 292 1.10 10.05 -8.72
N GLY A 293 2.10 9.33 -8.21
CA GLY A 293 1.92 8.16 -7.35
C GLY A 293 1.39 6.93 -8.08
N TRP A 294 1.78 6.71 -9.34
CA TRP A 294 1.29 5.65 -10.22
C TRP A 294 1.34 4.25 -9.62
N SER A 295 2.43 3.87 -8.90
CA SER A 295 2.49 2.56 -8.24
C SER A 295 1.39 2.33 -7.20
N ALA A 296 0.89 3.39 -6.55
CA ALA A 296 -0.23 3.28 -5.63
C ALA A 296 -1.54 3.14 -6.41
N PHE A 297 -1.70 3.93 -7.48
CA PHE A 297 -2.86 3.89 -8.36
C PHE A 297 -3.04 2.51 -9.02
N THR A 298 -2.00 1.96 -9.65
CA THR A 298 -2.03 0.62 -10.28
C THR A 298 -2.39 -0.47 -9.28
N ARG A 299 -1.81 -0.44 -8.06
CA ARG A 299 -2.21 -1.37 -7.00
C ARG A 299 -3.66 -1.23 -6.57
N MET A 300 -4.18 0.00 -6.56
CA MET A 300 -5.59 0.26 -6.24
C MET A 300 -6.52 -0.27 -7.33
N LEU A 301 -6.17 -0.14 -8.60
CA LEU A 301 -6.88 -0.75 -9.72
C LEU A 301 -6.92 -2.27 -9.57
N ALA A 302 -5.77 -2.92 -9.37
CA ALA A 302 -5.67 -4.37 -9.26
C ALA A 302 -6.55 -4.95 -8.14
N TYR A 303 -6.43 -4.42 -6.90
CA TYR A 303 -7.23 -4.98 -5.80
C TYR A 303 -8.73 -4.68 -5.94
N LYS A 304 -9.11 -3.55 -6.55
CA LYS A 304 -10.52 -3.22 -6.77
C LYS A 304 -11.12 -4.05 -7.89
N ALA A 305 -10.39 -4.26 -8.97
CA ALA A 305 -10.82 -5.16 -10.04
C ALA A 305 -11.10 -6.54 -9.48
N ALA A 306 -10.16 -7.12 -8.72
CA ALA A 306 -10.35 -8.41 -8.06
C ALA A 306 -11.58 -8.41 -7.13
N ARG A 307 -11.78 -7.34 -6.35
CA ARG A 307 -12.91 -7.24 -5.42
C ARG A 307 -14.27 -7.19 -6.12
N TYR A 308 -14.35 -6.56 -7.28
CA TYR A 308 -15.61 -6.40 -8.02
C TYR A 308 -15.76 -7.40 -9.18
N GLY A 309 -14.95 -8.46 -9.23
CA GLY A 309 -15.01 -9.46 -10.28
C GLY A 309 -14.66 -8.90 -11.67
N ARG A 310 -13.80 -7.87 -11.74
CA ARG A 310 -13.34 -7.25 -12.98
C ARG A 310 -11.97 -7.81 -13.38
N VAL A 311 -11.67 -7.79 -14.66
CA VAL A 311 -10.36 -8.12 -15.17
C VAL A 311 -9.43 -6.91 -15.04
N PHE A 312 -8.22 -7.14 -14.51
CA PHE A 312 -7.13 -6.17 -14.57
C PHE A 312 -5.87 -6.86 -15.05
N ALA A 313 -5.29 -6.35 -16.13
CA ALA A 313 -4.01 -6.84 -16.64
C ALA A 313 -3.06 -5.66 -16.98
N THR A 314 -1.77 -5.95 -16.96
CA THR A 314 -0.75 -4.99 -17.40
C THR A 314 -0.11 -5.50 -18.68
N VAL A 315 0.04 -4.65 -19.69
CA VAL A 315 0.75 -4.97 -20.92
C VAL A 315 2.26 -4.88 -20.73
N GLY A 316 3.00 -5.64 -21.55
CA GLY A 316 4.46 -5.72 -21.45
C GLY A 316 5.13 -4.33 -21.49
N ARG A 317 6.17 -4.15 -20.67
CA ARG A 317 6.90 -2.88 -20.50
C ARG A 317 7.52 -2.34 -21.77
N PHE A 318 7.89 -3.21 -22.69
CA PHE A 318 8.63 -2.86 -23.91
C PHE A 318 7.73 -2.82 -25.15
N GLU A 319 6.41 -2.99 -24.96
CA GLU A 319 5.46 -2.87 -26.06
C GLU A 319 5.44 -1.41 -26.58
N PRO A 320 5.61 -1.19 -27.90
CA PRO A 320 5.70 0.14 -28.48
C PRO A 320 4.33 0.81 -28.66
N THR A 321 3.53 0.89 -27.59
CA THR A 321 2.13 1.36 -27.59
C THR A 321 1.94 2.71 -28.26
N SER A 322 2.88 3.64 -28.10
CA SER A 322 2.82 4.98 -28.68
C SER A 322 3.41 5.07 -30.10
N GLN A 323 3.96 3.98 -30.66
CA GLN A 323 4.62 3.95 -31.97
C GLN A 323 3.79 3.19 -33.02
N VAL A 324 2.94 2.29 -32.56
CA VAL A 324 2.05 1.47 -33.42
C VAL A 324 0.77 2.27 -33.68
N CYS A 325 0.34 2.31 -34.94
CA CYS A 325 -0.94 2.90 -35.32
C CYS A 325 -2.09 2.05 -34.80
N SER A 326 -2.98 2.61 -34.00
CA SER A 326 -4.16 1.90 -33.45
C SER A 326 -5.26 1.61 -34.51
N ALA A 327 -5.16 2.21 -35.70
CA ALA A 327 -6.10 1.97 -36.80
C ALA A 327 -5.68 0.81 -37.70
N CYS A 328 -4.40 0.74 -38.12
CA CYS A 328 -3.94 -0.28 -39.06
C CYS A 328 -2.89 -1.25 -38.52
N GLY A 329 -2.41 -1.06 -37.27
CA GLY A 329 -1.41 -1.93 -36.64
C GLY A 329 0.04 -1.71 -37.12
N ALA A 330 0.31 -0.82 -38.08
CA ALA A 330 1.65 -0.55 -38.58
C ALA A 330 2.51 0.13 -37.52
N ASN A 331 3.77 -0.34 -37.39
CA ASN A 331 4.74 0.35 -36.52
C ASN A 331 5.38 1.52 -37.31
N ASP A 332 5.03 2.75 -36.91
CA ASP A 332 5.46 3.99 -37.54
C ASP A 332 6.68 4.64 -36.82
N GLY A 333 7.35 3.86 -35.97
CA GLY A 333 8.58 4.21 -35.29
C GLY A 333 8.45 5.21 -34.13
N PRO A 334 9.57 5.46 -33.43
CA PRO A 334 9.56 6.35 -32.26
C PRO A 334 9.38 7.82 -32.67
N LYS A 335 8.56 8.54 -31.91
CA LYS A 335 8.31 9.97 -32.11
C LYS A 335 8.86 10.79 -30.94
N PRO A 336 9.44 11.99 -31.16
CA PRO A 336 9.86 12.88 -30.10
C PRO A 336 8.75 13.14 -29.09
N LEU A 337 9.09 13.33 -27.81
CA LEU A 337 8.12 13.54 -26.75
C LEU A 337 7.26 14.81 -26.93
N ALA A 338 7.76 15.78 -27.70
CA ALA A 338 7.03 17.01 -28.03
C ALA A 338 5.89 16.77 -29.03
N VAL A 339 5.99 15.73 -29.86
CA VAL A 339 4.95 15.39 -30.85
C VAL A 339 3.76 14.76 -30.14
N ARG A 340 2.65 15.46 -30.12
CA ARG A 340 1.41 15.01 -29.48
C ARG A 340 0.36 14.52 -30.46
N THR A 341 0.41 15.02 -31.70
CA THR A 341 -0.43 14.58 -32.81
C THR A 341 0.45 14.12 -33.94
N TRP A 342 0.12 13.03 -34.59
CA TRP A 342 0.88 12.49 -35.70
C TRP A 342 -0.03 11.78 -36.70
N THR A 343 0.40 11.70 -37.96
CA THR A 343 -0.30 11.00 -39.04
C THR A 343 0.43 9.73 -39.37
N CYS A 344 -0.28 8.59 -39.45
CA CYS A 344 0.30 7.31 -39.82
C CYS A 344 0.75 7.35 -41.28
N ALA A 345 2.01 6.99 -41.56
CA ALA A 345 2.55 6.98 -42.92
C ALA A 345 1.91 5.90 -43.80
N VAL A 346 1.33 4.83 -43.21
CA VAL A 346 0.74 3.70 -43.95
C VAL A 346 -0.73 3.94 -44.30
N CYS A 347 -1.56 4.36 -43.32
CA CYS A 347 -3.01 4.46 -43.55
C CYS A 347 -3.54 5.90 -43.51
N GLY A 348 -2.72 6.91 -43.28
CA GLY A 348 -3.12 8.31 -43.23
C GLY A 348 -3.93 8.73 -41.99
N ALA A 349 -4.20 7.82 -41.05
CA ALA A 349 -4.98 8.14 -39.87
C ALA A 349 -4.23 9.13 -38.95
N VAL A 350 -4.93 10.16 -38.48
CA VAL A 350 -4.38 11.15 -37.54
C VAL A 350 -4.66 10.72 -36.12
N HIS A 351 -3.62 10.71 -35.30
CA HIS A 351 -3.66 10.22 -33.92
C HIS A 351 -3.26 11.29 -32.91
N ASP A 352 -4.02 11.41 -31.81
CA ASP A 352 -3.49 11.90 -30.53
C ASP A 352 -2.60 10.76 -29.97
N ARG A 353 -1.37 11.08 -29.63
CA ARG A 353 -0.35 10.10 -29.22
C ARG A 353 -0.78 9.29 -27.99
N ASP A 354 -1.29 9.96 -26.96
CA ASP A 354 -1.62 9.35 -25.68
C ASP A 354 -2.93 8.51 -25.85
N LEU A 355 -3.89 8.99 -26.66
CA LEU A 355 -5.10 8.21 -26.98
C LEU A 355 -4.79 7.00 -27.85
N ASN A 356 -3.88 7.13 -28.84
CA ASN A 356 -3.42 6.01 -29.63
C ASN A 356 -2.76 4.93 -28.76
N ALA A 357 -1.89 5.33 -27.83
CA ALA A 357 -1.28 4.41 -26.86
C ALA A 357 -2.33 3.69 -26.02
N ALA A 358 -3.33 4.41 -25.50
CA ALA A 358 -4.40 3.80 -24.71
C ALA A 358 -5.24 2.79 -25.50
N LYS A 359 -5.51 3.01 -26.79
CA LYS A 359 -6.19 2.05 -27.69
C LYS A 359 -5.33 0.80 -27.91
N ASN A 360 -4.03 0.96 -28.15
CA ASN A 360 -3.09 -0.15 -28.31
C ASN A 360 -2.97 -0.99 -27.03
N ILE A 361 -3.02 -0.35 -25.84
CA ILE A 361 -3.04 -1.04 -24.56
C ILE A 361 -4.26 -1.97 -24.43
N VAL A 362 -5.44 -1.58 -24.91
CA VAL A 362 -6.61 -2.50 -24.98
C VAL A 362 -6.32 -3.68 -25.87
N ALA A 363 -5.83 -3.47 -27.09
CA ALA A 363 -5.60 -4.53 -28.06
C ALA A 363 -4.55 -5.56 -27.54
N LEU A 364 -3.47 -5.08 -26.95
CA LEU A 364 -2.44 -5.91 -26.33
C LEU A 364 -2.94 -6.63 -25.07
N GLY A 365 -3.66 -5.94 -24.20
CA GLY A 365 -4.20 -6.50 -22.98
C GLY A 365 -5.22 -7.62 -23.24
N ARG A 366 -6.04 -7.48 -24.27
CA ARG A 366 -6.91 -8.58 -24.75
C ARG A 366 -6.09 -9.81 -25.15
N ARG A 367 -5.04 -9.63 -25.94
CA ARG A 367 -4.15 -10.72 -26.38
C ARG A 367 -3.54 -11.45 -25.17
N GLU A 368 -2.99 -10.72 -24.20
CA GLU A 368 -2.36 -11.30 -23.02
C GLU A 368 -3.38 -12.05 -22.15
N THR A 369 -4.59 -11.54 -21.97
CA THR A 369 -5.64 -12.20 -21.19
C THR A 369 -6.20 -13.45 -21.89
N HIS A 370 -6.31 -13.46 -23.21
CA HIS A 370 -6.68 -14.65 -23.97
C HIS A 370 -5.60 -15.72 -23.89
N ASN A 371 -4.34 -15.39 -24.07
CA ASN A 371 -3.22 -16.33 -23.95
C ASN A 371 -3.11 -16.93 -22.54
N ALA A 372 -3.34 -16.14 -21.49
CA ALA A 372 -3.34 -16.64 -20.12
C ALA A 372 -4.49 -17.63 -19.83
N ARG A 373 -5.63 -17.48 -20.49
CA ARG A 373 -6.75 -18.44 -20.38
C ARG A 373 -6.50 -19.74 -21.16
N GLY A 374 -5.77 -19.68 -22.28
CA GLY A 374 -5.41 -20.85 -23.08
C GLY A 374 -4.27 -21.71 -22.50
N GLY A 375 -3.45 -21.16 -21.62
CA GLY A 375 -2.25 -21.80 -21.08
C GLY A 375 -2.41 -22.50 -19.73
N GLY A 376 -3.61 -22.81 -19.26
CA GLY A 376 -3.84 -23.65 -18.06
C GLY A 376 -3.34 -23.04 -16.72
N VAL A 377 -2.89 -21.78 -16.69
CA VAL A 377 -2.49 -21.08 -15.47
C VAL A 377 -3.74 -20.45 -14.85
N ARG A 378 -4.18 -21.01 -13.73
CA ARG A 378 -5.29 -20.44 -12.95
C ARG A 378 -4.95 -19.04 -12.50
N PRO A 379 -5.83 -18.02 -12.69
CA PRO A 379 -5.59 -16.64 -12.26
C PRO A 379 -5.34 -16.45 -10.74
N GLY A 380 -5.54 -17.51 -9.95
CA GLY A 380 -5.36 -17.48 -8.47
C GLY A 380 -3.91 -17.46 -7.99
N ASP A 381 -2.97 -18.02 -8.74
CA ASP A 381 -1.61 -18.23 -8.22
C ASP A 381 -0.72 -16.97 -8.27
N ALA A 382 -1.00 -16.04 -9.15
CA ALA A 382 -0.28 -14.76 -9.22
C ALA A 382 -0.78 -13.72 -8.20
N LEU A 383 -2.02 -13.84 -7.72
CA LEU A 383 -2.64 -12.92 -6.75
C LEU A 383 -2.42 -13.32 -5.30
N ALA A 384 -2.14 -14.60 -5.01
CA ALA A 384 -1.87 -15.09 -3.66
C ALA A 384 -0.61 -14.49 -3.02
N VAL A 385 0.35 -14.02 -3.82
CA VAL A 385 1.58 -13.36 -3.32
C VAL A 385 1.36 -11.87 -2.99
N ALA A 386 0.33 -11.24 -3.54
CA ALA A 386 0.00 -9.83 -3.28
C ALA A 386 -1.01 -9.64 -2.13
N GLY A 387 -1.74 -10.69 -1.73
CA GLY A 387 -2.85 -10.61 -0.77
C GLY A 387 -2.45 -10.46 0.70
N GLU A 388 -1.21 -10.74 1.08
CA GLU A 388 -0.78 -10.65 2.48
C GLU A 388 -0.38 -9.24 2.98
N THR A 389 -0.36 -8.24 2.13
CA THR A 389 -0.05 -6.85 2.53
C THR A 389 -1.22 -5.89 2.38
N GLY A 390 -2.39 -6.42 2.05
CA GLY A 390 -3.63 -5.66 1.92
C GLY A 390 -4.30 -5.34 3.25
N THR A 391 -3.61 -4.70 4.18
CA THR A 391 -4.31 -3.88 5.15
C THR A 391 -4.96 -2.76 4.36
N LEU A 392 -6.27 -2.84 4.15
CA LEU A 392 -7.06 -1.73 3.62
C LEU A 392 -6.77 -0.53 4.51
N ARG A 393 -5.87 0.34 4.09
CA ARG A 393 -5.70 1.64 4.70
C ARG A 393 -6.95 2.41 4.37
N GLY A 394 -7.91 2.41 5.30
CA GLY A 394 -8.99 3.38 5.24
C GLY A 394 -8.35 4.75 5.17
N ALA A 395 -8.42 5.41 4.02
CA ALA A 395 -8.17 6.83 3.94
C ALA A 395 -9.33 7.51 4.69
N ALA A 396 -9.04 8.07 5.81
CA ALA A 396 -9.85 9.10 6.44
C ALA A 396 -9.26 10.45 6.07
#